data_9ff3ab6f03fea8c7735d8fd91023dc26
#
_entry.id   9ff3ab6f03fea8c7735d8fd91023dc26
#
_cell.length_a   1.000
_cell.length_b   1.000
_cell.length_c   1.000
_cell.angle_alpha   90.00
_cell.angle_beta   90.00
_cell.angle_gamma   90.00
#
_symmetry.space_group_name_H-M   'P 1'
#
loop_
_entity.id
_entity.type
_entity.pdbx_description
1 polymer ?
#
loop_
_entity_poly.entity_id
_entity_poly.type
_entity_poly.pdbx_seq_one_letter_code
_entity_poly.pdbx_strand_id
1 'polypeptide(L)'
;MEIAILKAMERSEDPKKVRKAGFIPGVLNEAGSAATSVKFETSVLNKIIAKHGINAKVSVELGAEKKFGFIKEIQRQAVEDKIIHVTIQLVSKDQEVKMQLPINYHGHAELEHRSLQLQVYKSEVEVTAKAALMPDGVIVDVSGKESGENITAVNFNLPPEIKILDAADEIYAVIKAVKEEKVEETEEAKAAE
;
A
#
# COMPACT_ATOMS: atom_id res chain seq x y z
N MET A 1 16.50 8.57 1.74
CA MET A 1 15.64 7.44 1.31
C MET A 1 16.49 6.48 0.52
N GLU A 2 16.51 5.20 0.91
CA GLU A 2 17.25 4.17 0.18
C GLU A 2 16.41 3.70 -1.02
N ILE A 3 16.99 3.76 -2.21
CA ILE A 3 16.37 3.21 -3.42
C ILE A 3 16.79 1.74 -3.49
N ALA A 4 15.82 0.84 -3.45
CA ALA A 4 16.11 -0.59 -3.55
C ALA A 4 16.49 -0.97 -4.99
N ILE A 5 17.55 -1.78 -5.14
CA ILE A 5 17.97 -2.27 -6.45
C ILE A 5 17.26 -3.60 -6.72
N LEU A 6 16.56 -3.66 -7.84
CA LEU A 6 15.82 -4.83 -8.27
C LEU A 6 16.30 -5.29 -9.65
N LYS A 7 16.93 -6.47 -9.70
CA LYS A 7 17.36 -7.07 -10.98
C LYS A 7 16.18 -7.67 -11.70
N ALA A 8 15.96 -7.25 -12.94
CA ALA A 8 14.95 -7.76 -13.83
C ALA A 8 15.61 -8.62 -14.95
N MET A 9 14.97 -9.70 -15.31
CA MET A 9 15.35 -10.54 -16.43
C MET A 9 14.19 -10.55 -17.43
N GLU A 10 14.49 -10.40 -18.71
CA GLU A 10 13.47 -10.51 -19.76
C GLU A 10 12.82 -11.90 -19.74
N ARG A 11 11.55 -11.91 -20.05
CA ARG A 11 10.73 -13.12 -19.99
C ARG A 11 9.99 -13.35 -21.32
N SER A 12 10.25 -14.51 -21.91
CA SER A 12 9.45 -15.06 -23.02
C SER A 12 8.59 -16.26 -22.60
N GLU A 13 8.82 -16.76 -21.36
CA GLU A 13 8.19 -17.96 -20.82
C GLU A 13 6.79 -17.69 -20.25
N ASP A 14 5.96 -18.75 -20.16
CA ASP A 14 4.64 -18.72 -19.53
C ASP A 14 4.75 -18.34 -18.03
N PRO A 15 3.91 -17.43 -17.52
CA PRO A 15 3.88 -17.03 -16.11
C PRO A 15 3.79 -18.20 -15.11
N LYS A 16 3.11 -19.28 -15.46
CA LYS A 16 2.99 -20.47 -14.60
C LYS A 16 4.32 -21.20 -14.43
N LYS A 17 5.12 -21.29 -15.51
CA LYS A 17 6.45 -21.91 -15.46
C LYS A 17 7.43 -21.08 -14.66
N VAL A 18 7.39 -19.76 -14.82
CA VAL A 18 8.22 -18.78 -14.08
C VAL A 18 8.00 -18.90 -12.58
N ARG A 19 6.73 -18.96 -12.14
CA ARG A 19 6.41 -19.13 -10.71
C ARG A 19 6.89 -20.45 -10.12
N LYS A 20 6.80 -21.55 -10.89
CA LYS A 20 7.35 -22.87 -10.46
C LYS A 20 8.87 -22.87 -10.33
N ALA A 21 9.56 -22.02 -11.10
CA ALA A 21 11.02 -21.87 -11.04
C ALA A 21 11.51 -20.92 -9.93
N GLY A 22 10.61 -20.41 -9.06
CA GLY A 22 10.98 -19.53 -7.95
C GLY A 22 11.11 -18.05 -8.32
N PHE A 23 10.57 -17.66 -9.48
CA PHE A 23 10.54 -16.25 -9.92
C PHE A 23 9.11 -15.71 -9.92
N ILE A 24 8.99 -14.40 -9.78
CA ILE A 24 7.73 -13.68 -9.91
C ILE A 24 7.68 -13.03 -11.29
N PRO A 25 6.66 -13.34 -12.12
CA PRO A 25 6.46 -12.65 -13.38
C PRO A 25 6.00 -11.22 -13.13
N GLY A 26 6.48 -10.29 -13.94
CA GLY A 26 6.08 -8.90 -13.87
C GLY A 26 6.13 -8.21 -15.21
N VAL A 27 5.72 -6.94 -15.19
CA VAL A 27 5.71 -6.06 -16.35
C VAL A 27 6.33 -4.72 -15.98
N LEU A 28 7.22 -4.23 -16.84
CA LEU A 28 7.74 -2.87 -16.77
C LEU A 28 6.96 -2.00 -17.76
N ASN A 29 6.29 -0.98 -17.23
CA ASN A 29 5.57 0.01 -18.01
C ASN A 29 6.37 1.31 -18.04
N GLU A 30 6.70 1.80 -19.22
CA GLU A 30 7.35 3.09 -19.42
C GLU A 30 6.44 3.96 -20.26
N ALA A 31 6.26 5.23 -19.90
CA ALA A 31 5.41 6.14 -20.65
C ALA A 31 5.95 6.31 -22.08
N GLY A 32 5.09 6.04 -23.07
CA GLY A 32 5.45 6.14 -24.49
C GLY A 32 6.18 4.92 -25.08
N SER A 33 6.42 3.88 -24.31
CA SER A 33 7.06 2.64 -24.76
C SER A 33 6.14 1.43 -24.60
N ALA A 34 6.41 0.36 -25.32
CA ALA A 34 5.70 -0.90 -25.15
C ALA A 34 6.06 -1.53 -23.79
N ALA A 35 5.08 -2.17 -23.16
CA ALA A 35 5.28 -2.87 -21.90
C ALA A 35 6.25 -4.04 -22.07
N THR A 36 7.28 -4.09 -21.23
CA THR A 36 8.30 -5.16 -21.26
C THR A 36 7.98 -6.22 -20.24
N SER A 37 7.84 -7.47 -20.69
CA SER A 37 7.64 -8.63 -19.82
C SER A 37 8.93 -9.06 -19.16
N VAL A 38 8.93 -9.14 -17.83
CA VAL A 38 10.10 -9.48 -17.01
C VAL A 38 9.79 -10.51 -15.94
N LYS A 39 10.83 -11.05 -15.33
CA LYS A 39 10.76 -11.90 -14.15
C LYS A 39 11.74 -11.41 -13.09
N PHE A 40 11.33 -11.51 -11.83
CA PHE A 40 12.09 -11.10 -10.65
C PHE A 40 12.33 -12.28 -9.72
N GLU A 41 13.44 -12.26 -9.01
CA GLU A 41 13.70 -13.25 -7.97
C GLU A 41 12.75 -13.01 -6.78
N THR A 42 12.04 -14.07 -6.36
CA THR A 42 11.01 -14.00 -5.30
C THR A 42 11.60 -13.52 -3.97
N SER A 43 12.78 -13.99 -3.59
CA SER A 43 13.43 -13.66 -2.32
C SER A 43 13.79 -12.17 -2.22
N VAL A 44 14.32 -11.60 -3.31
CA VAL A 44 14.72 -10.19 -3.36
C VAL A 44 13.50 -9.28 -3.35
N LEU A 45 12.50 -9.59 -4.19
CA LEU A 45 11.28 -8.78 -4.27
C LEU A 45 10.50 -8.76 -2.96
N ASN A 46 10.35 -9.92 -2.29
CA ASN A 46 9.68 -10.00 -0.99
C ASN A 46 10.38 -9.15 0.08
N LYS A 47 11.73 -9.14 0.10
CA LYS A 47 12.50 -8.30 1.03
C LYS A 47 12.28 -6.80 0.77
N ILE A 48 12.22 -6.40 -0.49
CA ILE A 48 11.98 -4.99 -0.87
C ILE A 48 10.57 -4.58 -0.43
N ILE A 49 9.56 -5.40 -0.70
CA ILE A 49 8.17 -5.10 -0.34
C ILE A 49 7.99 -5.09 1.18
N ALA A 50 8.63 -6.01 1.91
CA ALA A 50 8.57 -6.04 3.37
C ALA A 50 9.23 -4.80 4.02
N LYS A 51 10.30 -4.26 3.40
CA LYS A 51 11.03 -3.10 3.93
C LYS A 51 10.39 -1.77 3.55
N HIS A 52 9.92 -1.63 2.31
CA HIS A 52 9.50 -0.35 1.72
C HIS A 52 7.99 -0.28 1.40
N GLY A 53 7.26 -1.37 1.60
CA GLY A 53 5.83 -1.41 1.33
C GLY A 53 5.45 -1.64 -0.14
N ILE A 54 4.16 -1.43 -0.44
CA ILE A 54 3.56 -1.73 -1.74
C ILE A 54 4.04 -0.78 -2.83
N ASN A 55 4.26 0.50 -2.49
CA ASN A 55 4.65 1.57 -3.42
C ASN A 55 6.16 1.84 -3.40
N ALA A 56 6.96 0.80 -3.15
CA ALA A 56 8.40 0.92 -3.03
C ALA A 56 9.05 1.54 -4.27
N LYS A 57 9.97 2.48 -4.01
CA LYS A 57 10.85 3.03 -5.02
C LYS A 57 11.93 2.03 -5.36
N VAL A 58 12.05 1.69 -6.64
CA VAL A 58 13.01 0.70 -7.10
C VAL A 58 13.86 1.23 -8.24
N SER A 59 15.14 0.87 -8.22
CA SER A 59 16.01 0.99 -9.37
C SER A 59 16.05 -0.37 -10.07
N VAL A 60 15.37 -0.47 -11.21
CA VAL A 60 15.30 -1.70 -11.98
C VAL A 60 16.53 -1.81 -12.87
N GLU A 61 17.28 -2.91 -12.74
CA GLU A 61 18.39 -3.25 -13.60
C GLU A 61 17.92 -4.29 -14.63
N LEU A 62 17.82 -3.88 -15.89
CA LEU A 62 17.53 -4.77 -17.02
C LEU A 62 18.76 -4.85 -17.93
N GLY A 63 19.53 -5.95 -17.82
CA GLY A 63 20.80 -6.08 -18.53
C GLY A 63 21.82 -5.02 -18.08
N ALA A 64 22.19 -4.13 -18.99
CA ALA A 64 23.12 -3.01 -18.71
C ALA A 64 22.41 -1.71 -18.30
N GLU A 65 21.09 -1.60 -18.47
CA GLU A 65 20.33 -0.39 -18.20
C GLU A 65 19.81 -0.37 -16.76
N LYS A 66 19.93 0.81 -16.14
CA LYS A 66 19.34 1.09 -14.83
C LYS A 66 18.28 2.16 -15.00
N LYS A 67 17.03 1.81 -14.69
CA LYS A 67 15.89 2.72 -14.77
C LYS A 67 15.24 2.86 -13.40
N PHE A 68 14.80 4.09 -13.09
CA PHE A 68 14.08 4.37 -11.86
C PHE A 68 12.57 4.13 -12.06
N GLY A 69 11.92 3.59 -11.05
CA GLY A 69 10.49 3.34 -11.11
C GLY A 69 9.87 3.06 -9.74
N PHE A 70 8.56 2.84 -9.77
CA PHE A 70 7.76 2.47 -8.61
C PHE A 70 7.08 1.14 -8.84
N ILE A 71 6.89 0.39 -7.78
CA ILE A 71 5.94 -0.71 -7.78
C ILE A 71 4.55 -0.08 -7.79
N LYS A 72 3.77 -0.31 -8.86
CA LYS A 72 2.42 0.24 -9.03
C LYS A 72 1.35 -0.70 -8.53
N GLU A 73 1.54 -1.99 -8.72
CA GLU A 73 0.55 -3.00 -8.39
C GLU A 73 1.24 -4.30 -8.01
N ILE A 74 0.74 -4.94 -6.97
CA ILE A 74 1.17 -6.26 -6.52
C ILE A 74 -0.07 -7.14 -6.44
N GLN A 75 -0.11 -8.20 -7.23
CA GLN A 75 -1.16 -9.20 -7.16
C GLN A 75 -0.72 -10.34 -6.25
N ARG A 76 -1.54 -10.68 -5.26
CA ARG A 76 -1.29 -11.76 -4.31
C ARG A 76 -2.34 -12.85 -4.45
N GLN A 77 -1.95 -14.06 -4.15
CA GLN A 77 -2.86 -15.19 -4.06
C GLN A 77 -3.62 -15.11 -2.72
N ALA A 78 -4.95 -15.18 -2.77
CA ALA A 78 -5.80 -14.99 -1.59
C ALA A 78 -5.56 -15.99 -0.44
N VAL A 79 -5.15 -17.23 -0.75
CA VAL A 79 -5.00 -18.30 0.26
C VAL A 79 -3.61 -18.30 0.91
N GLU A 80 -2.56 -18.12 0.11
CA GLU A 80 -1.17 -18.27 0.56
C GLU A 80 -0.42 -16.95 0.69
N ASP A 81 -1.07 -15.82 0.39
CA ASP A 81 -0.50 -14.46 0.33
C ASP A 81 0.79 -14.34 -0.51
N LYS A 82 1.01 -15.33 -1.39
CA LYS A 82 2.15 -15.33 -2.31
C LYS A 82 1.95 -14.32 -3.42
N ILE A 83 2.99 -13.56 -3.74
CA ILE A 83 2.96 -12.62 -4.86
C ILE A 83 2.96 -13.43 -6.17
N ILE A 84 1.94 -13.20 -6.99
CA ILE A 84 1.74 -13.86 -8.28
C ILE A 84 2.09 -13.00 -9.48
N HIS A 85 2.06 -11.67 -9.33
CA HIS A 85 2.40 -10.71 -10.37
C HIS A 85 2.79 -9.36 -9.78
N VAL A 86 3.68 -8.64 -10.45
CA VAL A 86 4.08 -7.27 -10.08
C VAL A 86 4.14 -6.40 -11.32
N THR A 87 3.54 -5.21 -11.21
CA THR A 87 3.62 -4.16 -12.23
C THR A 87 4.50 -3.03 -11.72
N ILE A 88 5.55 -2.69 -12.47
CA ILE A 88 6.45 -1.58 -12.15
C ILE A 88 6.29 -0.51 -13.21
N GLN A 89 6.06 0.72 -12.78
CA GLN A 89 6.05 1.88 -13.64
C GLN A 89 7.40 2.56 -13.63
N LEU A 90 8.06 2.59 -14.77
CA LEU A 90 9.32 3.30 -14.97
C LEU A 90 9.03 4.77 -15.24
N VAL A 91 9.74 5.65 -14.55
CA VAL A 91 9.53 7.10 -14.62
C VAL A 91 10.84 7.86 -14.51
N SER A 92 10.89 9.04 -15.08
CA SER A 92 11.97 9.99 -14.83
C SER A 92 11.77 10.67 -13.47
N LYS A 93 12.85 11.03 -12.79
CA LYS A 93 12.80 11.62 -11.44
C LYS A 93 11.97 12.92 -11.36
N ASP A 94 11.94 13.68 -12.43
CA ASP A 94 11.23 14.97 -12.54
C ASP A 94 9.79 14.84 -13.05
N GLN A 95 9.38 13.62 -13.43
CA GLN A 95 8.05 13.37 -13.96
C GLN A 95 7.01 13.42 -12.83
N GLU A 96 5.88 14.09 -13.09
CA GLU A 96 4.72 14.02 -12.21
C GLU A 96 4.03 12.66 -12.36
N VAL A 97 3.79 12.01 -11.25
CA VAL A 97 3.18 10.69 -11.18
C VAL A 97 1.96 10.74 -10.28
N LYS A 98 0.88 10.10 -10.71
CA LYS A 98 -0.28 9.81 -9.88
C LYS A 98 -0.11 8.45 -9.24
N MET A 99 -0.29 8.39 -7.92
CA MET A 99 -0.13 7.16 -7.16
C MET A 99 -1.09 7.13 -5.98
N GLN A 100 -1.54 5.93 -5.63
CA GLN A 100 -2.30 5.67 -4.41
C GLN A 100 -1.31 5.33 -3.30
N LEU A 101 -1.29 6.14 -2.26
CA LEU A 101 -0.40 5.94 -1.11
C LEU A 101 -1.16 5.32 0.05
N PRO A 102 -0.60 4.28 0.71
CA PRO A 102 -1.21 3.71 1.90
C PRO A 102 -1.17 4.69 3.07
N ILE A 103 -2.25 4.72 3.84
CA ILE A 103 -2.37 5.53 5.05
C ILE A 103 -2.04 4.65 6.25
N ASN A 104 -1.02 5.05 7.01
CA ASN A 104 -0.60 4.39 8.22
C ASN A 104 -1.08 5.22 9.42
N TYR A 105 -2.00 4.68 10.21
CA TYR A 105 -2.52 5.32 11.41
C TYR A 105 -1.65 4.96 12.60
N HIS A 106 -1.05 5.96 13.25
CA HIS A 106 -0.29 5.81 14.49
C HIS A 106 -1.13 6.23 15.69
N GLY A 107 -0.92 5.59 16.86
CA GLY A 107 -1.64 5.93 18.09
C GLY A 107 -2.83 5.02 18.41
N HIS A 108 -2.98 3.88 17.74
CA HIS A 108 -4.06 2.92 18.01
C HIS A 108 -4.14 2.48 19.47
N ALA A 109 -2.99 2.20 20.10
CA ALA A 109 -2.95 1.74 21.47
C ALA A 109 -3.56 2.75 22.46
N GLU A 110 -3.37 4.04 22.22
CA GLU A 110 -3.97 5.10 23.05
C GLU A 110 -5.49 5.19 22.88
N LEU A 111 -5.99 4.96 21.66
CA LEU A 111 -7.43 4.90 21.42
C LEU A 111 -8.06 3.70 22.14
N GLU A 112 -7.44 2.53 22.09
CA GLU A 112 -7.91 1.33 22.79
C GLU A 112 -7.97 1.54 24.30
N HIS A 113 -6.96 2.17 24.92
CA HIS A 113 -6.97 2.53 26.33
C HIS A 113 -8.11 3.48 26.73
N ARG A 114 -8.59 4.28 25.79
CA ARG A 114 -9.73 5.20 25.97
C ARG A 114 -11.08 4.59 25.57
N SER A 115 -11.13 3.28 25.29
CA SER A 115 -12.32 2.59 24.77
C SER A 115 -12.84 3.20 23.47
N LEU A 116 -11.91 3.67 22.61
CA LEU A 116 -12.19 4.21 21.30
C LEU A 116 -11.69 3.24 20.22
N GLN A 117 -12.40 3.19 19.10
CA GLN A 117 -12.04 2.36 17.95
C GLN A 117 -11.93 3.23 16.70
N LEU A 118 -10.86 3.04 15.95
CA LEU A 118 -10.69 3.64 14.63
C LEU A 118 -11.42 2.80 13.57
N GLN A 119 -12.43 3.37 12.95
CA GLN A 119 -13.11 2.75 11.82
C GLN A 119 -12.55 3.35 10.52
N VAL A 120 -11.77 2.55 9.79
CA VAL A 120 -11.16 2.95 8.51
C VAL A 120 -12.13 2.68 7.37
N TYR A 121 -12.42 3.69 6.56
CA TYR A 121 -13.22 3.60 5.34
C TYR A 121 -12.35 3.51 4.09
N LYS A 122 -11.24 4.27 4.07
CA LYS A 122 -10.25 4.23 3.00
C LYS A 122 -8.86 4.03 3.61
N SER A 123 -8.12 3.07 3.07
CA SER A 123 -6.75 2.77 3.48
C SER A 123 -5.70 3.43 2.59
N GLU A 124 -6.13 4.07 1.49
CA GLU A 124 -5.27 4.66 0.49
C GLU A 124 -5.77 6.05 0.12
N VAL A 125 -4.85 6.95 -0.26
CA VAL A 125 -5.11 8.31 -0.75
C VAL A 125 -4.48 8.49 -2.12
N GLU A 126 -5.21 9.09 -3.06
CA GLU A 126 -4.70 9.38 -4.39
C GLU A 126 -3.96 10.73 -4.39
N VAL A 127 -2.68 10.68 -4.76
CA VAL A 127 -1.82 11.86 -4.78
C VAL A 127 -1.09 12.03 -6.11
N THR A 128 -0.75 13.27 -6.43
CA THR A 128 0.13 13.63 -7.55
C THR A 128 1.33 14.38 -7.01
N ALA A 129 2.53 13.91 -7.33
CA ALA A 129 3.78 14.60 -7.02
C ALA A 129 4.87 14.22 -8.02
N LYS A 130 6.01 14.93 -7.97
CA LYS A 130 7.20 14.51 -8.69
C LYS A 130 7.71 13.18 -8.16
N ALA A 131 8.14 12.30 -9.06
CA ALA A 131 8.61 10.96 -8.70
C ALA A 131 9.71 10.95 -7.64
N ALA A 132 10.62 11.90 -7.64
CA ALA A 132 11.68 12.01 -6.64
C ALA A 132 11.16 12.31 -5.23
N LEU A 133 10.05 13.06 -5.11
CA LEU A 133 9.50 13.57 -3.83
C LEU A 133 8.39 12.69 -3.26
N MET A 134 7.89 11.71 -4.02
CA MET A 134 6.81 10.81 -3.61
C MET A 134 7.20 10.06 -2.32
N PRO A 135 6.43 10.10 -1.22
CA PRO A 135 6.69 9.30 -0.04
C PRO A 135 6.24 7.84 -0.24
N ASP A 136 6.70 6.95 0.64
CA ASP A 136 6.33 5.53 0.60
C ASP A 136 4.91 5.30 1.18
N GLY A 137 4.38 6.26 1.95
CA GLY A 137 3.05 6.24 2.54
C GLY A 137 2.77 7.52 3.33
N VAL A 138 1.53 7.69 3.75
CA VAL A 138 1.08 8.81 4.58
C VAL A 138 0.95 8.35 6.02
N ILE A 139 1.54 9.10 6.96
CA ILE A 139 1.44 8.82 8.39
C ILE A 139 0.45 9.80 9.01
N VAL A 140 -0.54 9.26 9.70
CA VAL A 140 -1.56 10.04 10.42
C VAL A 140 -1.54 9.66 11.89
N ASP A 141 -1.33 10.64 12.75
CA ASP A 141 -1.39 10.45 14.19
C ASP A 141 -2.83 10.64 14.68
N VAL A 142 -3.35 9.61 15.35
CA VAL A 142 -4.70 9.58 15.90
C VAL A 142 -4.73 9.57 17.43
N SER A 143 -3.57 9.63 18.11
CA SER A 143 -3.43 9.46 19.55
C SER A 143 -4.21 10.48 20.40
N GLY A 144 -4.29 11.72 19.97
CA GLY A 144 -4.98 12.79 20.72
C GLY A 144 -6.45 13.04 20.35
N LYS A 145 -7.02 12.22 19.46
CA LYS A 145 -8.35 12.48 18.90
C LYS A 145 -9.50 11.96 19.77
N GLU A 146 -10.70 12.55 19.60
CA GLU A 146 -11.90 12.24 20.37
C GLU A 146 -12.93 11.44 19.57
N SER A 147 -13.90 10.86 20.31
CA SER A 147 -15.00 10.13 19.66
C SER A 147 -15.85 11.08 18.80
N GLY A 148 -16.12 10.66 17.57
CA GLY A 148 -16.88 11.44 16.58
C GLY A 148 -16.01 12.26 15.65
N GLU A 149 -14.69 12.34 15.86
CA GLU A 149 -13.80 13.04 14.93
C GLU A 149 -13.61 12.25 13.62
N ASN A 150 -13.68 13.00 12.52
CA ASN A 150 -13.41 12.50 11.17
C ASN A 150 -11.97 12.80 10.79
N ILE A 151 -11.32 11.82 10.18
CA ILE A 151 -9.99 11.99 9.60
C ILE A 151 -10.17 12.25 8.11
N THR A 152 -9.74 13.45 7.70
CA THR A 152 -9.83 13.94 6.32
C THR A 152 -8.44 14.27 5.79
N ALA A 153 -8.35 14.67 4.52
CA ALA A 153 -7.12 15.07 3.87
C ALA A 153 -6.33 16.17 4.62
N VAL A 154 -7.02 17.03 5.38
CA VAL A 154 -6.42 18.11 6.18
C VAL A 154 -5.52 17.58 7.31
N ASN A 155 -5.80 16.38 7.81
CA ASN A 155 -5.03 15.76 8.89
C ASN A 155 -3.73 15.09 8.39
N PHE A 156 -3.48 15.09 7.09
CA PHE A 156 -2.29 14.50 6.51
C PHE A 156 -1.10 15.44 6.60
N ASN A 157 -0.03 14.97 7.20
CA ASN A 157 1.21 15.74 7.33
C ASN A 157 2.08 15.57 6.07
N LEU A 158 1.58 16.09 4.92
CA LEU A 158 2.26 15.99 3.62
C LEU A 158 2.98 17.30 3.27
N PRO A 159 4.14 17.22 2.60
CA PRO A 159 4.80 18.40 2.04
C PRO A 159 3.90 19.12 1.01
N PRO A 160 3.99 20.46 0.89
CA PRO A 160 3.15 21.25 0.00
C PRO A 160 3.34 20.94 -1.50
N GLU A 161 4.38 20.21 -1.84
CA GLU A 161 4.70 19.77 -3.19
C GLU A 161 3.86 18.57 -3.65
N ILE A 162 3.15 17.93 -2.71
CA ILE A 162 2.28 16.79 -2.97
C ILE A 162 0.84 17.28 -3.04
N LYS A 163 0.20 17.06 -4.17
CA LYS A 163 -1.21 17.43 -4.39
C LYS A 163 -2.08 16.21 -4.16
N ILE A 164 -3.03 16.31 -3.24
CA ILE A 164 -4.08 15.31 -3.04
C ILE A 164 -5.12 15.52 -4.14
N LEU A 165 -5.51 14.45 -4.82
CA LEU A 165 -6.53 14.47 -5.88
C LEU A 165 -7.92 14.18 -5.35
N ASP A 166 -8.01 13.49 -4.21
CA ASP A 166 -9.27 13.19 -3.56
C ASP A 166 -9.96 14.48 -3.08
N ALA A 167 -11.28 14.43 -2.89
CA ALA A 167 -12.04 15.57 -2.41
C ALA A 167 -11.58 15.98 -1.00
N ALA A 168 -11.51 17.29 -0.71
CA ALA A 168 -11.06 17.81 0.57
C ALA A 168 -11.92 17.34 1.75
N ASP A 169 -13.21 17.08 1.49
CA ASP A 169 -14.20 16.65 2.49
C ASP A 169 -14.27 15.11 2.62
N GLU A 170 -13.40 14.39 1.92
CA GLU A 170 -13.42 12.93 1.95
C GLU A 170 -12.99 12.39 3.31
N ILE A 171 -13.79 11.46 3.85
CA ILE A 171 -13.55 10.85 5.15
C ILE A 171 -12.79 9.53 4.96
N TYR A 172 -11.57 9.47 5.45
CA TYR A 172 -10.72 8.27 5.38
C TYR A 172 -10.93 7.35 6.57
N ALA A 173 -11.14 7.93 7.77
CA ALA A 173 -11.45 7.17 8.96
C ALA A 173 -12.28 8.00 9.94
N VAL A 174 -12.97 7.33 10.86
CA VAL A 174 -13.76 7.93 11.93
C VAL A 174 -13.43 7.24 13.25
N ILE A 175 -13.32 8.03 14.31
CA ILE A 175 -13.12 7.49 15.66
C ILE A 175 -14.49 7.32 16.31
N LYS A 176 -14.79 6.10 16.75
CA LYS A 176 -16.04 5.75 17.44
C LYS A 176 -15.77 5.22 18.84
N ALA A 177 -16.68 5.54 19.77
CA ALA A 177 -16.69 4.89 21.07
C ALA A 177 -17.11 3.42 20.90
N VAL A 178 -16.38 2.52 21.54
CA VAL A 178 -16.77 1.11 21.63
C VAL A 178 -18.02 1.05 22.54
N LYS A 179 -19.19 0.79 21.95
CA LYS A 179 -20.34 0.37 22.75
C LYS A 179 -20.10 -1.09 23.12
N GLU A 180 -19.88 -1.37 24.40
CA GLU A 180 -20.04 -2.72 24.92
C GLU A 180 -21.50 -3.13 24.70
N GLU A 181 -21.78 -3.90 23.64
CA GLU A 181 -23.00 -4.69 23.59
C GLU A 181 -22.85 -5.73 24.71
N LYS A 182 -23.52 -5.47 25.86
CA LYS A 182 -23.83 -6.54 26.79
C LYS A 182 -24.58 -7.61 25.99
N VAL A 183 -23.90 -8.71 25.74
CA VAL A 183 -24.59 -9.95 25.36
C VAL A 183 -25.43 -10.33 26.58
N GLU A 184 -26.69 -9.98 26.56
CA GLU A 184 -27.69 -10.60 27.44
C GLU A 184 -27.75 -12.07 27.03
N GLU A 185 -27.03 -12.92 27.81
CA GLU A 185 -27.28 -14.35 27.84
C GLU A 185 -28.74 -14.51 28.23
N THR A 186 -29.58 -14.81 27.26
CA THR A 186 -30.91 -15.33 27.51
C THR A 186 -30.75 -16.71 28.13
N GLU A 187 -30.76 -16.76 29.44
CA GLU A 187 -31.13 -17.94 30.21
C GLU A 187 -32.62 -18.23 29.96
N GLU A 188 -32.92 -18.99 28.92
CA GLU A 188 -34.20 -19.68 28.78
C GLU A 188 -33.97 -21.07 28.16
N ALA A 189 -33.63 -22.01 29.00
CA ALA A 189 -33.96 -23.42 28.78
C ALA A 189 -33.71 -24.24 30.04
N LYS A 190 -34.49 -23.98 31.08
CA LYS A 190 -34.72 -24.95 32.16
C LYS A 190 -36.12 -24.77 32.73
N ALA A 191 -37.13 -25.31 32.06
CA ALA A 191 -38.36 -25.76 32.67
C ALA A 191 -39.26 -26.41 31.60
N ALA A 192 -39.16 -27.71 31.48
CA ALA A 192 -40.23 -28.67 31.14
C ALA A 192 -39.57 -30.02 30.93
N GLU A 193 -39.55 -30.74 32.00
CA GLU A 193 -40.09 -32.07 32.25
C GLU A 193 -39.89 -33.13 31.16
#